data_6d15620995660b1c9477c3845f5e4874
#
_entry.id   6d15620995660b1c9477c3845f5e4874
#
_cell.length_a   1.000
_cell.length_b   1.000
_cell.length_c   1.000
_cell.angle_alpha   90.00
_cell.angle_beta   90.00
_cell.angle_gamma   90.00
#
_symmetry.space_group_name_H-M   'P 1'
#
loop_
_entity.id
_entity.type
_entity.pdbx_description
1 polymer ?
#
loop_
_entity_poly.entity_id
_entity_poly.type
_entity_poly.pdbx_seq_one_letter_code
_entity_poly.pdbx_strand_id
1 'polypeptide(L)'
;LQIQGHYELQFEAVREAFAALFDDPQERGAALCIQVGGQTVIDLWAGTADKDGAEAWHTDTILNLFSCTKTFTSVAVLQLVEEGKLKLDEPVARLWPEFAAAGKASITLRQLLCHQAGLPALREPLPAEALYQWDTMTAALAAEEPWWTPGQGHGYAAITYGWLVGEMLRRADGRGPGESIAARIARPLGLDFHVGLPDDQFHRVAHIARGKGNAGDDAAQRVLQATMREPASITAKAFTNPPSIMTSTNRPEWRRMQQPAANGHGNARSLAGFYNGLLDGSLLEADMLNELTREHSLGQDKTLLTSTRLGLGCMLDQPGVANATYGLGPKAFGHPGAGGSVGFADPDDEVAFGFVNNTLGPYILMDPRAQKLVGVLRECLQ
;
A
#
# COMPACT_ATOMS: atom_id res chain seq x y z
N LEU A 1 5.48 -4.76 29.30
CA LEU A 1 4.58 -4.73 28.15
C LEU A 1 3.59 -5.88 28.21
N GLN A 2 2.29 -5.65 28.01
CA GLN A 2 1.28 -6.71 27.92
C GLN A 2 0.89 -6.89 26.44
N ILE A 3 1.11 -8.10 25.91
CA ILE A 3 0.57 -8.48 24.59
C ILE A 3 -0.89 -8.87 24.80
N GLN A 4 -1.77 -8.29 24.04
CA GLN A 4 -3.21 -8.54 24.05
C GLN A 4 -3.63 -9.30 22.80
N GLY A 5 -4.82 -9.90 22.83
CA GLY A 5 -5.40 -10.60 21.69
C GLY A 5 -5.41 -12.12 21.86
N HIS A 6 -5.42 -12.81 20.74
CA HIS A 6 -5.57 -14.26 20.65
C HIS A 6 -4.52 -14.88 19.73
N TYR A 7 -4.12 -16.10 20.01
CA TYR A 7 -3.30 -16.94 19.13
C TYR A 7 -3.60 -18.42 19.40
N GLU A 8 -3.45 -19.25 18.40
CA GLU A 8 -3.48 -20.70 18.54
C GLU A 8 -2.12 -21.20 19.00
N LEU A 9 -2.09 -22.22 19.89
CA LEU A 9 -0.87 -22.69 20.57
C LEU A 9 0.26 -23.09 19.61
N GLN A 10 -0.06 -23.63 18.45
CA GLN A 10 0.96 -23.95 17.44
C GLN A 10 1.74 -22.74 16.93
N PHE A 11 1.20 -21.52 17.09
CA PHE A 11 1.82 -20.25 16.70
C PHE A 11 2.42 -19.46 17.88
N GLU A 12 2.64 -20.10 19.04
CA GLU A 12 3.22 -19.44 20.21
C GLU A 12 4.56 -18.79 19.90
N ALA A 13 5.40 -19.41 19.07
CA ALA A 13 6.67 -18.83 18.64
C ALA A 13 6.51 -17.49 17.87
N VAL A 14 5.42 -17.34 17.08
CA VAL A 14 5.12 -16.07 16.41
C VAL A 14 4.69 -15.02 17.42
N ARG A 15 3.91 -15.37 18.43
CA ARG A 15 3.56 -14.46 19.53
C ARG A 15 4.79 -14.00 20.30
N GLU A 16 5.76 -14.90 20.56
CA GLU A 16 7.02 -14.55 21.20
C GLU A 16 7.86 -13.61 20.32
N ALA A 17 7.93 -13.89 19.01
CA ALA A 17 8.62 -13.03 18.06
C ALA A 17 7.98 -11.65 17.97
N PHE A 18 6.64 -11.56 18.05
CA PHE A 18 5.90 -10.29 18.12
C PHE A 18 6.21 -9.53 19.40
N ALA A 19 6.24 -10.21 20.55
CA ALA A 19 6.59 -9.60 21.85
C ALA A 19 8.02 -9.05 21.83
N ALA A 20 8.96 -9.77 21.22
CA ALA A 20 10.36 -9.36 21.10
C ALA A 20 10.59 -8.12 20.22
N LEU A 21 9.61 -7.66 19.44
CA LEU A 21 9.70 -6.37 18.72
C LEU A 21 9.85 -5.20 19.70
N PHE A 22 9.21 -5.30 20.85
CA PHE A 22 9.19 -4.26 21.88
C PHE A 22 10.42 -4.26 22.81
N ASP A 23 11.41 -5.16 22.56
CA ASP A 23 12.73 -5.05 23.16
C ASP A 23 13.50 -3.84 22.60
N ASP A 24 13.16 -3.38 21.39
CA ASP A 24 13.60 -2.10 20.88
C ASP A 24 12.83 -0.96 21.57
N PRO A 25 13.50 -0.09 22.34
CA PRO A 25 12.85 1.01 23.04
C PRO A 25 12.20 2.06 22.12
N GLN A 26 12.46 2.01 20.83
CA GLN A 26 11.81 2.87 19.85
C GLN A 26 10.45 2.34 19.41
N GLU A 27 10.21 1.03 19.53
CA GLU A 27 8.92 0.45 19.15
C GLU A 27 7.82 0.88 20.13
N ARG A 28 6.80 1.56 19.60
CA ARG A 28 5.74 2.14 20.41
C ARG A 28 4.51 1.28 20.44
N GLY A 29 4.03 0.90 19.29
CA GLY A 29 2.82 0.10 19.15
C GLY A 29 2.77 -0.61 17.81
N ALA A 30 2.20 -1.82 17.84
CA ALA A 30 2.04 -2.68 16.67
C ALA A 30 0.84 -3.60 16.84
N ALA A 31 0.36 -4.13 15.70
CA ALA A 31 -0.61 -5.20 15.66
C ALA A 31 -0.28 -6.19 14.54
N LEU A 32 -0.64 -7.45 14.76
CA LEU A 32 -0.44 -8.57 13.86
C LEU A 32 -1.72 -9.40 13.75
N CYS A 33 -2.17 -9.66 12.53
CA CYS A 33 -3.26 -10.60 12.27
C CYS A 33 -2.83 -11.57 11.16
N ILE A 34 -3.04 -12.87 11.41
CA ILE A 34 -2.72 -13.93 10.47
C ILE A 34 -3.94 -14.85 10.35
N GLN A 35 -4.32 -15.13 9.11
CA GLN A 35 -5.33 -16.13 8.80
C GLN A 35 -4.69 -17.25 7.98
N VAL A 36 -5.05 -18.48 8.27
CA VAL A 36 -4.62 -19.69 7.56
C VAL A 36 -5.87 -20.49 7.20
N GLY A 37 -6.04 -20.82 5.93
CA GLY A 37 -7.26 -21.50 5.46
C GLY A 37 -8.55 -20.75 5.84
N GLY A 38 -8.51 -19.42 5.84
CA GLY A 38 -9.65 -18.56 6.22
C GLY A 38 -9.92 -18.43 7.73
N GLN A 39 -9.15 -19.11 8.58
CA GLN A 39 -9.30 -19.02 10.03
C GLN A 39 -8.26 -18.06 10.64
N THR A 40 -8.70 -17.15 11.51
CA THR A 40 -7.79 -16.29 12.26
C THR A 40 -7.04 -17.11 13.30
N VAL A 41 -5.76 -17.34 13.06
CA VAL A 41 -4.87 -18.11 13.97
C VAL A 41 -4.06 -17.21 14.88
N ILE A 42 -3.86 -15.95 14.49
CA ILE A 42 -3.20 -14.91 15.29
C ILE A 42 -3.95 -13.59 15.12
N ASP A 43 -4.20 -12.91 16.24
CA ASP A 43 -4.74 -11.57 16.32
C ASP A 43 -4.19 -10.90 17.57
N LEU A 44 -3.08 -10.17 17.43
CA LEU A 44 -2.30 -9.62 18.55
C LEU A 44 -2.11 -8.10 18.37
N TRP A 45 -2.07 -7.39 19.50
CA TRP A 45 -1.67 -5.98 19.54
C TRP A 45 -1.01 -5.66 20.89
N ALA A 46 -0.15 -4.63 20.87
CA ALA A 46 0.54 -4.17 22.07
C ALA A 46 1.09 -2.75 21.89
N GLY A 47 1.50 -2.16 23.01
CA GLY A 47 2.16 -0.88 23.06
C GLY A 47 1.21 0.30 23.15
N THR A 48 1.61 1.44 22.60
CA THR A 48 0.91 2.73 22.71
C THR A 48 0.56 3.33 21.36
N ALA A 49 -0.58 4.01 21.30
CA ALA A 49 -1.11 4.60 20.08
C ALA A 49 -0.76 6.09 19.94
N ASP A 50 -0.53 6.79 21.03
CA ASP A 50 -0.33 8.23 21.04
C ASP A 50 1.15 8.66 20.94
N LYS A 51 1.35 9.97 20.81
CA LYS A 51 2.66 10.59 20.71
C LYS A 51 3.48 10.46 22.02
N ASP A 52 2.81 10.53 23.15
CA ASP A 52 3.46 10.67 24.45
C ASP A 52 3.58 9.33 25.19
N GLY A 53 3.02 8.25 24.64
CA GLY A 53 3.07 6.92 25.22
C GLY A 53 2.09 6.72 26.39
N ALA A 54 1.05 7.55 26.48
CA ALA A 54 0.04 7.52 27.55
C ALA A 54 -1.19 6.69 27.17
N GLU A 55 -1.57 6.68 25.88
CA GLU A 55 -2.73 5.94 25.38
C GLU A 55 -2.30 4.55 24.91
N ALA A 56 -2.90 3.53 25.48
CA ALA A 56 -2.64 2.16 25.06
C ALA A 56 -3.13 1.90 23.62
N TRP A 57 -2.49 0.96 22.95
CA TRP A 57 -3.04 0.41 21.71
C TRP A 57 -4.26 -0.45 22.03
N HIS A 58 -5.38 -0.15 21.40
CA HIS A 58 -6.65 -0.85 21.59
C HIS A 58 -6.98 -1.76 20.41
N THR A 59 -7.97 -2.63 20.62
CA THR A 59 -8.45 -3.57 19.59
C THR A 59 -8.96 -2.87 18.33
N ASP A 60 -9.46 -1.64 18.45
CA ASP A 60 -10.02 -0.82 17.38
C ASP A 60 -9.07 0.29 16.92
N THR A 61 -7.83 0.29 17.39
CA THR A 61 -6.81 1.24 16.92
C THR A 61 -6.55 1.04 15.42
N ILE A 62 -6.61 2.13 14.68
CA ILE A 62 -6.28 2.19 13.26
C ILE A 62 -5.11 3.15 13.03
N LEU A 63 -4.47 3.04 11.88
CA LEU A 63 -3.41 3.97 11.49
C LEU A 63 -3.31 4.09 9.98
N ASN A 64 -2.50 5.08 9.53
CA ASN A 64 -2.20 5.24 8.11
C ASN A 64 -1.34 4.07 7.61
N LEU A 65 -1.83 3.34 6.61
CA LEU A 65 -1.21 2.12 6.08
C LEU A 65 -0.33 2.36 4.85
N PHE A 66 -0.16 3.62 4.46
CA PHE A 66 0.65 3.99 3.29
C PHE A 66 0.30 3.14 2.05
N SER A 67 1.29 2.59 1.39
CA SER A 67 1.14 1.92 0.11
C SER A 67 0.38 0.58 0.14
N CYS A 68 0.11 0.01 1.32
CA CYS A 68 -0.85 -1.09 1.42
C CYS A 68 -2.23 -0.72 0.82
N THR A 69 -2.54 0.58 0.75
CA THR A 69 -3.76 1.13 0.14
C THR A 69 -3.89 0.79 -1.35
N LYS A 70 -2.76 0.67 -2.08
CA LYS A 70 -2.78 0.49 -3.55
C LYS A 70 -3.51 -0.76 -4.00
N THR A 71 -3.30 -1.87 -3.32
CA THR A 71 -3.95 -3.13 -3.69
C THR A 71 -5.46 -3.07 -3.52
N PHE A 72 -5.96 -2.41 -2.46
CA PHE A 72 -7.40 -2.15 -2.30
C PHE A 72 -7.97 -1.35 -3.48
N THR A 73 -7.27 -0.31 -3.89
CA THR A 73 -7.68 0.53 -5.03
C THR A 73 -7.70 -0.26 -6.33
N SER A 74 -6.66 -1.05 -6.56
CA SER A 74 -6.58 -1.91 -7.74
C SER A 74 -7.72 -2.94 -7.77
N VAL A 75 -7.99 -3.61 -6.67
CA VAL A 75 -9.07 -4.60 -6.58
C VAL A 75 -10.42 -3.95 -6.84
N ALA A 76 -10.70 -2.76 -6.32
CA ALA A 76 -11.94 -2.04 -6.63
C ALA A 76 -12.07 -1.71 -8.13
N VAL A 77 -10.96 -1.39 -8.81
CA VAL A 77 -10.92 -1.19 -10.27
C VAL A 77 -11.12 -2.51 -11.01
N LEU A 78 -10.49 -3.60 -10.57
CA LEU A 78 -10.61 -4.91 -11.20
C LEU A 78 -12.02 -5.51 -11.09
N GLN A 79 -12.73 -5.24 -9.98
CA GLN A 79 -14.17 -5.58 -9.89
C GLN A 79 -15.00 -4.85 -10.97
N LEU A 80 -14.66 -3.59 -11.31
CA LEU A 80 -15.31 -2.88 -12.41
C LEU A 80 -14.93 -3.47 -13.79
N VAL A 81 -13.75 -4.08 -13.89
CA VAL A 81 -13.39 -4.84 -15.10
C VAL A 81 -14.21 -6.10 -15.20
N GLU A 82 -14.42 -6.86 -14.14
CA GLU A 82 -15.29 -8.03 -14.08
C GLU A 82 -16.75 -7.67 -14.41
N GLU A 83 -17.23 -6.53 -13.96
CA GLU A 83 -18.54 -5.98 -14.28
C GLU A 83 -18.66 -5.49 -15.75
N GLY A 84 -17.58 -5.49 -16.52
CA GLY A 84 -17.55 -4.99 -17.90
C GLY A 84 -17.63 -3.46 -18.04
N LYS A 85 -17.53 -2.72 -16.93
CA LYS A 85 -17.51 -1.24 -16.91
C LYS A 85 -16.18 -0.66 -17.33
N LEU A 86 -15.09 -1.40 -17.12
CA LEU A 86 -13.74 -1.06 -17.53
C LEU A 86 -13.12 -2.23 -18.31
N LYS A 87 -12.07 -1.93 -19.09
CA LYS A 87 -11.26 -2.95 -19.75
C LYS A 87 -9.79 -2.63 -19.55
N LEU A 88 -9.01 -3.65 -19.21
CA LEU A 88 -7.58 -3.48 -18.91
C LEU A 88 -6.79 -2.90 -20.07
N ASP A 89 -7.07 -3.32 -21.29
CA ASP A 89 -6.32 -2.96 -22.50
C ASP A 89 -6.98 -1.82 -23.31
N GLU A 90 -8.01 -1.19 -22.72
CA GLU A 90 -8.62 -0.02 -23.32
C GLU A 90 -7.88 1.26 -22.92
N PRO A 91 -7.71 2.24 -23.85
CA PRO A 91 -7.09 3.52 -23.53
C PRO A 91 -7.84 4.25 -22.41
N VAL A 92 -7.09 4.75 -21.41
CA VAL A 92 -7.58 5.59 -20.32
C VAL A 92 -8.37 6.79 -20.84
N ALA A 93 -7.89 7.39 -21.93
CA ALA A 93 -8.49 8.55 -22.58
C ALA A 93 -9.96 8.32 -23.03
N ARG A 94 -10.41 7.08 -23.13
CA ARG A 94 -11.78 6.79 -23.49
C ARG A 94 -12.78 7.21 -22.40
N LEU A 95 -12.41 7.04 -21.14
CA LEU A 95 -13.21 7.47 -20.00
C LEU A 95 -12.74 8.81 -19.43
N TRP A 96 -11.47 9.15 -19.65
CA TRP A 96 -10.84 10.39 -19.21
C TRP A 96 -10.22 11.12 -20.42
N PRO A 97 -11.06 11.82 -21.24
CA PRO A 97 -10.61 12.40 -22.52
C PRO A 97 -9.43 13.37 -22.40
N GLU A 98 -9.37 14.16 -21.30
CA GLU A 98 -8.31 15.12 -21.04
C GLU A 98 -6.94 14.44 -20.89
N PHE A 99 -6.93 13.17 -20.48
CA PHE A 99 -5.72 12.38 -20.34
C PHE A 99 -5.00 12.10 -21.66
N ALA A 100 -5.69 12.25 -22.81
CA ALA A 100 -5.08 12.03 -24.13
C ALA A 100 -3.94 13.02 -24.47
N ALA A 101 -3.86 14.14 -23.75
CA ALA A 101 -2.84 15.16 -23.97
C ALA A 101 -1.41 14.62 -23.82
N ALA A 102 -0.43 15.35 -24.37
CA ALA A 102 0.99 15.08 -24.24
C ALA A 102 1.40 13.64 -24.62
N GLY A 103 0.79 13.09 -25.68
CA GLY A 103 1.15 11.77 -26.22
C GLY A 103 0.57 10.57 -25.47
N LYS A 104 -0.40 10.76 -24.56
CA LYS A 104 -0.96 9.71 -23.71
C LYS A 104 -2.22 9.01 -24.26
N ALA A 105 -2.65 9.33 -25.48
CA ALA A 105 -3.90 8.81 -26.03
C ALA A 105 -4.04 7.27 -26.03
N SER A 106 -2.94 6.55 -26.09
CA SER A 106 -2.90 5.08 -26.14
C SER A 106 -2.56 4.40 -24.82
N ILE A 107 -2.30 5.16 -23.76
CA ILE A 107 -1.99 4.55 -22.43
C ILE A 107 -3.23 3.79 -21.95
N THR A 108 -3.02 2.53 -21.59
CA THR A 108 -4.10 1.64 -21.13
C THR A 108 -4.25 1.64 -19.61
N LEU A 109 -5.40 1.18 -19.11
CA LEU A 109 -5.64 0.97 -17.69
C LEU A 109 -4.61 -0.02 -17.10
N ARG A 110 -4.27 -1.08 -17.82
CA ARG A 110 -3.21 -2.04 -17.44
C ARG A 110 -1.90 -1.33 -17.15
N GLN A 111 -1.47 -0.42 -18.04
CA GLN A 111 -0.22 0.32 -17.87
C GLN A 111 -0.23 1.26 -16.66
N LEU A 112 -1.40 1.81 -16.29
CA LEU A 112 -1.53 2.54 -15.01
C LEU A 112 -1.34 1.60 -13.81
N LEU A 113 -2.05 0.48 -13.80
CA LEU A 113 -2.07 -0.46 -12.68
C LEU A 113 -0.70 -1.11 -12.41
N CYS A 114 0.11 -1.37 -13.45
CA CYS A 114 1.44 -1.98 -13.33
C CYS A 114 2.60 -0.99 -13.42
N HIS A 115 2.34 0.31 -13.22
CA HIS A 115 3.35 1.38 -13.17
C HIS A 115 4.15 1.61 -14.47
N GLN A 116 3.58 1.27 -15.62
CA GLN A 116 4.25 1.40 -16.93
C GLN A 116 3.85 2.67 -17.71
N ALA A 117 2.96 3.48 -17.16
CA ALA A 117 2.42 4.66 -17.86
C ALA A 117 3.41 5.82 -18.02
N GLY A 118 4.54 5.80 -17.31
CA GLY A 118 5.51 6.90 -17.35
C GLY A 118 5.12 8.14 -16.53
N LEU A 119 4.22 8.02 -15.57
CA LEU A 119 3.66 9.13 -14.79
C LEU A 119 3.91 9.01 -13.26
N PRO A 120 5.13 8.71 -12.80
CA PRO A 120 5.38 8.57 -11.37
C PRO A 120 5.49 9.91 -10.64
N ALA A 121 5.64 11.02 -11.36
CA ALA A 121 5.87 12.35 -10.82
C ALA A 121 5.41 13.45 -11.79
N LEU A 122 5.19 14.64 -11.26
CA LEU A 122 4.94 15.87 -12.01
C LEU A 122 6.24 16.69 -12.15
N ARG A 123 6.51 17.21 -13.36
CA ARG A 123 7.70 18.05 -13.62
C ARG A 123 7.56 19.42 -12.97
N GLU A 124 6.41 20.06 -13.20
CA GLU A 124 6.16 21.39 -12.67
C GLU A 124 5.89 21.34 -11.15
N PRO A 125 6.56 22.19 -10.37
CA PRO A 125 6.30 22.29 -8.94
C PRO A 125 4.87 22.73 -8.66
N LEU A 126 4.19 22.02 -7.79
CA LEU A 126 2.87 22.39 -7.30
C LEU A 126 2.97 22.91 -5.85
N PRO A 127 2.06 23.83 -5.45
CA PRO A 127 1.99 24.26 -4.06
C PRO A 127 1.52 23.11 -3.14
N ALA A 128 1.85 23.18 -1.86
CA ALA A 128 1.53 22.13 -0.90
C ALA A 128 0.02 21.82 -0.81
N GLU A 129 -0.81 22.84 -1.00
CA GLU A 129 -2.28 22.73 -0.97
C GLU A 129 -2.84 21.87 -2.11
N ALA A 130 -2.12 21.79 -3.23
CA ALA A 130 -2.51 20.97 -4.37
C ALA A 130 -2.68 19.49 -3.97
N LEU A 131 -1.90 19.02 -2.99
CA LEU A 131 -2.01 17.67 -2.45
C LEU A 131 -3.44 17.30 -2.04
N TYR A 132 -4.20 18.26 -1.53
CA TYR A 132 -5.57 18.08 -1.03
C TYR A 132 -6.67 18.44 -2.06
N GLN A 133 -6.28 18.80 -3.28
CA GLN A 133 -7.18 19.26 -4.33
C GLN A 133 -7.22 18.23 -5.47
N TRP A 134 -8.22 17.36 -5.44
CA TRP A 134 -8.36 16.25 -6.40
C TRP A 134 -8.29 16.71 -7.86
N ASP A 135 -9.10 17.71 -8.22
CA ASP A 135 -9.19 18.20 -9.60
C ASP A 135 -7.89 18.88 -10.05
N THR A 136 -7.21 19.59 -9.16
CA THR A 136 -5.89 20.19 -9.45
C THR A 136 -4.86 19.11 -9.79
N MET A 137 -4.80 18.04 -9.00
CA MET A 137 -3.84 16.95 -9.21
C MET A 137 -4.17 16.14 -10.47
N THR A 138 -5.44 15.82 -10.70
CA THR A 138 -5.85 15.07 -11.89
C THR A 138 -5.67 15.89 -13.17
N ALA A 139 -5.95 17.20 -13.15
CA ALA A 139 -5.68 18.08 -14.26
C ALA A 139 -4.17 18.19 -14.59
N ALA A 140 -3.32 18.32 -13.56
CA ALA A 140 -1.88 18.34 -13.73
C ALA A 140 -1.36 17.02 -14.34
N LEU A 141 -1.84 15.88 -13.88
CA LEU A 141 -1.48 14.56 -14.41
C LEU A 141 -2.01 14.34 -15.83
N ALA A 142 -3.20 14.86 -16.15
CA ALA A 142 -3.73 14.81 -17.50
C ALA A 142 -2.89 15.65 -18.48
N ALA A 143 -2.30 16.75 -18.03
CA ALA A 143 -1.42 17.60 -18.83
C ALA A 143 0.05 17.11 -18.89
N GLU A 144 0.48 16.30 -17.90
CA GLU A 144 1.88 15.85 -17.77
C GLU A 144 2.31 14.99 -18.96
N GLU A 145 3.54 15.17 -19.42
CA GLU A 145 4.18 14.31 -20.41
C GLU A 145 4.80 13.08 -19.73
N PRO A 146 4.66 11.87 -20.31
CA PRO A 146 5.33 10.69 -19.74
C PRO A 146 6.86 10.89 -19.63
N TRP A 147 7.43 10.44 -18.50
CA TRP A 147 8.88 10.50 -18.27
C TRP A 147 9.67 9.47 -19.11
N TRP A 148 9.00 8.50 -19.65
CA TRP A 148 9.51 7.51 -20.61
C TRP A 148 8.36 7.03 -21.49
N THR A 149 8.70 6.40 -22.61
CA THR A 149 7.69 5.82 -23.51
C THR A 149 6.85 4.78 -22.74
N PRO A 150 5.52 4.97 -22.62
CA PRO A 150 4.66 4.03 -21.93
C PRO A 150 4.82 2.59 -22.42
N GLY A 151 4.91 1.64 -21.49
CA GLY A 151 5.18 0.24 -21.79
C GLY A 151 6.66 -0.12 -21.95
N GLN A 152 7.57 0.86 -22.04
CA GLN A 152 9.02 0.61 -22.14
C GLN A 152 9.70 0.77 -20.78
N GLY A 153 9.44 -0.17 -19.88
CA GLY A 153 9.88 -0.14 -18.50
C GLY A 153 8.82 0.42 -17.54
N HIS A 154 9.17 0.46 -16.27
CA HIS A 154 8.27 0.89 -15.21
C HIS A 154 8.99 1.76 -14.17
N GLY A 155 8.22 2.47 -13.41
CA GLY A 155 8.67 3.26 -12.27
C GLY A 155 7.52 3.50 -11.31
N TYR A 156 7.73 3.12 -10.08
CA TYR A 156 6.73 3.12 -9.03
C TYR A 156 6.08 4.51 -8.84
N ALA A 157 4.81 4.61 -9.15
CA ALA A 157 4.01 5.81 -8.95
C ALA A 157 3.61 5.90 -7.47
N ALA A 158 4.53 6.39 -6.63
CA ALA A 158 4.39 6.33 -5.18
C ALA A 158 3.10 6.99 -4.68
N ILE A 159 2.79 8.18 -5.20
CA ILE A 159 1.60 8.96 -4.83
C ILE A 159 0.68 9.18 -6.04
N THR A 160 1.24 9.44 -7.21
CA THR A 160 0.45 9.73 -8.43
C THR A 160 -0.51 8.59 -8.80
N TYR A 161 -0.17 7.34 -8.43
CA TYR A 161 -1.05 6.18 -8.58
C TYR A 161 -2.46 6.44 -8.06
N GLY A 162 -2.59 7.10 -6.90
CA GLY A 162 -3.87 7.37 -6.28
C GLY A 162 -4.79 8.25 -7.13
N TRP A 163 -4.26 9.29 -7.75
CA TRP A 163 -5.04 10.14 -8.66
C TRP A 163 -5.25 9.48 -10.02
N LEU A 164 -4.24 8.79 -10.56
CA LEU A 164 -4.35 8.13 -11.86
C LEU A 164 -5.39 7.00 -11.84
N VAL A 165 -5.21 6.04 -10.95
CA VAL A 165 -6.10 4.88 -10.84
C VAL A 165 -7.40 5.25 -10.13
N GLY A 166 -7.33 6.13 -9.13
CA GLY A 166 -8.51 6.63 -8.42
C GLY A 166 -9.45 7.45 -9.32
N GLU A 167 -8.94 8.20 -10.31
CA GLU A 167 -9.78 8.91 -11.27
C GLU A 167 -10.52 7.93 -12.19
N MET A 168 -9.88 6.86 -12.61
CA MET A 168 -10.54 5.79 -13.36
C MET A 168 -11.63 5.12 -12.52
N LEU A 169 -11.34 4.83 -11.25
CA LEU A 169 -12.32 4.31 -10.30
C LEU A 169 -13.51 5.26 -10.15
N ARG A 170 -13.25 6.55 -9.89
CA ARG A 170 -14.26 7.58 -9.71
C ARG A 170 -15.19 7.74 -10.92
N ARG A 171 -14.61 7.79 -12.12
CA ARG A 171 -15.37 7.96 -13.38
C ARG A 171 -16.20 6.73 -13.72
N ALA A 172 -15.67 5.53 -13.48
CA ALA A 172 -16.37 4.29 -13.81
C ALA A 172 -17.45 3.91 -12.79
N ASP A 173 -17.22 4.21 -11.52
CA ASP A 173 -18.13 3.85 -10.42
C ASP A 173 -19.13 4.96 -10.06
N GLY A 174 -18.82 6.22 -10.41
CA GLY A 174 -19.65 7.38 -10.10
C GLY A 174 -19.57 7.86 -8.64
N ARG A 175 -18.75 7.22 -7.81
CA ARG A 175 -18.49 7.57 -6.40
C ARG A 175 -17.05 8.07 -6.24
N GLY A 176 -16.77 8.81 -5.16
CA GLY A 176 -15.39 9.11 -4.78
C GLY A 176 -14.60 7.83 -4.51
N PRO A 177 -13.25 7.84 -4.70
CA PRO A 177 -12.46 6.61 -4.57
C PRO A 177 -12.59 5.92 -3.21
N GLY A 178 -12.65 6.68 -2.12
CA GLY A 178 -12.83 6.14 -0.78
C GLY A 178 -14.18 5.46 -0.58
N GLU A 179 -15.26 6.08 -1.08
CA GLU A 179 -16.60 5.50 -1.03
C GLU A 179 -16.72 4.26 -1.91
N SER A 180 -16.05 4.25 -3.08
CA SER A 180 -16.00 3.07 -3.94
C SER A 180 -15.31 1.90 -3.25
N ILE A 181 -14.14 2.14 -2.64
CA ILE A 181 -13.41 1.10 -1.89
C ILE A 181 -14.24 0.61 -0.70
N ALA A 182 -14.87 1.53 0.04
CA ALA A 182 -15.72 1.16 1.16
C ALA A 182 -16.92 0.30 0.72
N ALA A 183 -17.61 0.69 -0.37
CA ALA A 183 -18.78 -0.04 -0.85
C ALA A 183 -18.46 -1.41 -1.45
N ARG A 184 -17.32 -1.50 -2.14
CA ARG A 184 -16.94 -2.70 -2.89
C ARG A 184 -16.14 -3.71 -2.08
N ILE A 185 -15.41 -3.24 -1.07
CA ILE A 185 -14.45 -4.07 -0.34
C ILE A 185 -14.72 -4.03 1.17
N ALA A 186 -14.61 -2.84 1.80
CA ALA A 186 -14.57 -2.79 3.25
C ALA A 186 -15.91 -3.22 3.89
N ARG A 187 -17.04 -2.68 3.42
CA ARG A 187 -18.36 -3.04 3.97
C ARG A 187 -18.76 -4.50 3.71
N PRO A 188 -18.61 -5.07 2.49
CA PRO A 188 -18.95 -6.47 2.25
C PRO A 188 -18.17 -7.46 3.13
N LEU A 189 -16.90 -7.17 3.43
CA LEU A 189 -16.05 -8.02 4.25
C LEU A 189 -16.01 -7.60 5.73
N GLY A 190 -16.74 -6.54 6.13
CA GLY A 190 -16.71 -6.03 7.50
C GLY A 190 -15.34 -5.51 7.93
N LEU A 191 -14.54 -4.97 7.00
CA LEU A 191 -13.20 -4.47 7.29
C LEU A 191 -13.23 -3.05 7.84
N ASP A 192 -12.44 -2.81 8.86
CA ASP A 192 -12.17 -1.47 9.38
C ASP A 192 -11.07 -0.80 8.55
N PHE A 193 -11.45 -0.34 7.36
CA PHE A 193 -10.55 0.29 6.39
C PHE A 193 -11.21 1.47 5.70
N HIS A 194 -10.52 2.61 5.68
CA HIS A 194 -11.03 3.89 5.19
C HIS A 194 -10.02 4.60 4.30
N VAL A 195 -10.47 5.15 3.18
CA VAL A 195 -9.75 6.15 2.37
C VAL A 195 -10.57 7.43 2.40
N GLY A 196 -10.07 8.45 3.08
CA GLY A 196 -10.88 9.58 3.54
C GLY A 196 -11.61 9.22 4.84
N LEU A 197 -10.89 9.36 5.95
CA LEU A 197 -11.38 8.98 7.27
C LEU A 197 -12.35 10.02 7.81
N PRO A 198 -13.55 9.63 8.31
CA PRO A 198 -14.47 10.53 8.99
C PRO A 198 -13.89 11.09 10.30
N ASP A 199 -14.23 12.33 10.64
CA ASP A 199 -13.65 13.02 11.80
C ASP A 199 -13.95 12.33 13.14
N ASP A 200 -15.10 11.68 13.26
CA ASP A 200 -15.50 10.93 14.45
C ASP A 200 -14.62 9.70 14.71
N GLN A 201 -13.82 9.27 13.72
CA GLN A 201 -12.87 8.18 13.83
C GLN A 201 -11.45 8.63 14.23
N PHE A 202 -11.18 9.94 14.30
CA PHE A 202 -9.83 10.45 14.55
C PHE A 202 -9.29 10.09 15.93
N HIS A 203 -10.17 9.89 16.91
CA HIS A 203 -9.79 9.57 18.29
C HIS A 203 -9.06 8.23 18.45
N ARG A 204 -9.27 7.28 17.52
CA ARG A 204 -8.65 5.95 17.55
C ARG A 204 -7.48 5.78 16.56
N VAL A 205 -7.05 6.88 15.93
CA VAL A 205 -5.93 6.83 14.98
C VAL A 205 -4.61 6.92 15.71
N ALA A 206 -3.79 5.87 15.62
CA ALA A 206 -2.45 5.88 16.17
C ALA A 206 -1.57 6.96 15.52
N HIS A 207 -0.83 7.68 16.36
CA HIS A 207 0.13 8.69 15.93
C HIS A 207 1.34 8.03 15.29
N ILE A 208 1.63 8.40 14.06
CA ILE A 208 2.81 7.94 13.32
C ILE A 208 4.04 8.68 13.80
N ALA A 209 5.01 7.96 14.32
CA ALA A 209 6.32 8.46 14.72
C ALA A 209 7.41 7.93 13.77
N ARG A 210 8.47 8.70 13.58
CA ARG A 210 9.66 8.23 12.86
C ARG A 210 10.64 7.61 13.85
N GLY A 211 11.04 6.37 13.60
CA GLY A 211 12.15 5.76 14.31
C GLY A 211 13.47 6.48 14.01
N LYS A 212 14.41 6.35 14.92
CA LYS A 212 15.78 6.85 14.75
C LYS A 212 16.60 5.76 14.06
N GLY A 213 17.29 6.08 12.99
CA GLY A 213 18.15 5.13 12.29
C GLY A 213 18.59 5.65 10.93
N ASN A 214 19.59 5.02 10.36
CA ASN A 214 20.00 5.26 8.99
C ASN A 214 19.01 4.58 8.06
N ALA A 215 18.95 5.01 6.79
CA ALA A 215 18.15 4.33 5.78
C ALA A 215 18.50 2.83 5.75
N GLY A 216 17.47 1.98 5.89
CA GLY A 216 17.65 0.56 6.20
C GLY A 216 17.77 -0.34 4.98
N ASP A 217 17.04 -0.07 3.88
CA ASP A 217 17.18 -0.82 2.64
C ASP A 217 17.82 0.02 1.53
N ASP A 218 18.32 -0.65 0.50
CA ASP A 218 18.97 -0.01 -0.64
C ASP A 218 18.02 0.93 -1.38
N ALA A 219 16.72 0.60 -1.48
CA ALA A 219 15.72 1.46 -2.11
C ALA A 219 15.52 2.74 -1.30
N ALA A 220 15.36 2.65 0.02
CA ALA A 220 15.19 3.82 0.89
C ALA A 220 16.43 4.73 0.86
N GLN A 221 17.64 4.14 0.85
CA GLN A 221 18.89 4.90 0.76
C GLN A 221 18.99 5.66 -0.57
N ARG A 222 18.70 4.99 -1.68
CA ARG A 222 18.75 5.61 -3.03
C ARG A 222 17.72 6.71 -3.18
N VAL A 223 16.49 6.48 -2.70
CA VAL A 223 15.43 7.50 -2.71
C VAL A 223 15.84 8.71 -1.87
N LEU A 224 16.38 8.51 -0.67
CA LEU A 224 16.87 9.60 0.17
C LEU A 224 18.00 10.38 -0.50
N GLN A 225 18.99 9.70 -1.07
CA GLN A 225 20.10 10.34 -1.77
C GLN A 225 19.62 11.13 -2.99
N ALA A 226 18.73 10.57 -3.81
CA ALA A 226 18.16 11.26 -4.95
C ALA A 226 17.38 12.50 -4.52
N THR A 227 16.56 12.39 -3.47
CA THR A 227 15.78 13.51 -2.93
C THR A 227 16.69 14.66 -2.45
N MET A 228 17.83 14.34 -1.84
CA MET A 228 18.76 15.33 -1.31
C MET A 228 19.69 15.93 -2.35
N ARG A 229 20.14 15.13 -3.32
CA ARG A 229 21.22 15.51 -4.24
C ARG A 229 20.76 15.84 -5.66
N GLU A 230 19.60 15.28 -6.05
CA GLU A 230 19.05 15.36 -7.42
C GLU A 230 17.58 15.79 -7.40
N PRO A 231 17.26 17.01 -6.95
CA PRO A 231 15.86 17.45 -6.75
C PRO A 231 15.04 17.49 -8.04
N ALA A 232 15.68 17.52 -9.19
CA ALA A 232 15.03 17.45 -10.50
C ALA A 232 14.76 16.02 -10.98
N SER A 233 15.30 15.00 -10.29
CA SER A 233 15.12 13.60 -10.68
C SER A 233 13.67 13.14 -10.53
N ILE A 234 13.31 12.09 -11.27
CA ILE A 234 12.01 11.41 -11.17
C ILE A 234 11.75 11.00 -9.71
N THR A 235 12.74 10.38 -9.09
CA THR A 235 12.67 9.90 -7.71
C THR A 235 12.38 11.04 -6.74
N ALA A 236 13.15 12.12 -6.78
CA ALA A 236 12.93 13.26 -5.90
C ALA A 236 11.52 13.84 -6.07
N LYS A 237 11.09 14.10 -7.31
CA LYS A 237 9.76 14.65 -7.59
C LYS A 237 8.61 13.72 -7.20
N ALA A 238 8.78 12.41 -7.35
CA ALA A 238 7.76 11.43 -6.96
C ALA A 238 7.44 11.46 -5.46
N PHE A 239 8.42 11.85 -4.62
CA PHE A 239 8.26 11.89 -3.17
C PHE A 239 8.15 13.31 -2.58
N THR A 240 8.37 14.35 -3.37
CA THR A 240 8.40 15.74 -2.87
C THR A 240 7.51 16.73 -3.64
N ASN A 241 6.85 16.32 -4.71
CA ASN A 241 5.98 17.19 -5.49
C ASN A 241 4.55 16.60 -5.61
N PRO A 242 3.53 17.20 -4.97
CA PRO A 242 3.58 18.40 -4.13
C PRO A 242 4.38 18.24 -2.84
N PRO A 243 4.85 19.33 -2.23
CA PRO A 243 5.52 19.30 -0.93
C PRO A 243 4.61 18.72 0.19
N SER A 244 5.22 18.27 1.28
CA SER A 244 4.52 17.77 2.47
C SER A 244 3.91 16.36 2.37
N ILE A 245 3.98 15.69 1.22
CA ILE A 245 3.51 14.30 1.05
C ILE A 245 4.01 13.40 2.20
N MET A 246 5.32 13.47 2.48
CA MET A 246 5.97 12.58 3.47
C MET A 246 5.81 13.05 4.92
N THR A 247 5.23 14.22 5.18
CA THR A 247 5.18 14.83 6.52
C THR A 247 3.75 15.10 7.02
N SER A 248 2.74 14.74 6.22
CA SER A 248 1.35 15.11 6.49
C SER A 248 0.52 14.05 7.22
N THR A 249 1.05 12.85 7.43
CA THR A 249 0.27 11.67 7.87
C THR A 249 -0.52 11.85 9.17
N ASN A 250 -0.05 12.68 10.11
CA ASN A 250 -0.75 12.95 11.36
C ASN A 250 -1.72 14.15 11.28
N ARG A 251 -1.79 14.83 10.13
CA ARG A 251 -2.65 16.02 9.98
C ARG A 251 -4.09 15.63 9.70
N PRO A 252 -5.07 16.36 10.24
CA PRO A 252 -6.49 16.14 9.95
C PRO A 252 -6.81 16.20 8.45
N GLU A 253 -6.19 17.11 7.70
CA GLU A 253 -6.38 17.26 6.26
C GLU A 253 -5.96 16.01 5.50
N TRP A 254 -4.84 15.38 5.90
CA TRP A 254 -4.39 14.10 5.34
C TRP A 254 -5.39 12.98 5.60
N ARG A 255 -5.93 12.91 6.82
CA ARG A 255 -6.90 11.87 7.19
C ARG A 255 -8.19 12.00 6.39
N ARG A 256 -8.67 13.24 6.13
CA ARG A 256 -9.90 13.51 5.40
C ARG A 256 -9.78 13.32 3.89
N MET A 257 -8.60 13.57 3.31
CA MET A 257 -8.42 13.46 1.87
C MET A 257 -8.61 12.03 1.40
N GLN A 258 -9.05 11.87 0.13
CA GLN A 258 -9.12 10.56 -0.51
C GLN A 258 -7.89 10.40 -1.41
N GLN A 259 -6.85 9.78 -0.89
CA GLN A 259 -5.61 9.50 -1.63
C GLN A 259 -5.39 7.97 -1.70
N PRO A 260 -6.00 7.29 -2.70
CA PRO A 260 -6.08 5.84 -2.71
C PRO A 260 -4.77 5.12 -3.12
N ALA A 261 -3.62 5.77 -2.93
CA ALA A 261 -2.31 5.14 -3.00
C ALA A 261 -1.59 5.11 -1.66
N ALA A 262 -1.97 5.95 -0.68
CA ALA A 262 -1.12 6.19 0.48
C ALA A 262 -1.84 6.52 1.79
N ASN A 263 -3.14 6.87 1.78
CA ASN A 263 -3.80 7.28 3.01
C ASN A 263 -4.93 6.37 3.49
N GLY A 264 -4.92 5.10 3.08
CA GLY A 264 -5.76 4.10 3.73
C GLY A 264 -5.48 4.07 5.23
N HIS A 265 -6.54 4.18 6.04
CA HIS A 265 -6.49 3.99 7.49
C HIS A 265 -7.16 2.68 7.83
N GLY A 266 -6.49 1.83 8.59
CA GLY A 266 -6.97 0.51 8.96
C GLY A 266 -6.07 -0.14 10.00
N ASN A 267 -6.23 -1.42 10.20
CA ASN A 267 -5.50 -2.22 11.18
C ASN A 267 -4.99 -3.55 10.57
N ALA A 268 -4.33 -4.37 11.37
CA ALA A 268 -3.79 -5.66 10.91
C ALA A 268 -4.90 -6.61 10.44
N ARG A 269 -6.07 -6.62 11.12
CA ARG A 269 -7.23 -7.44 10.74
C ARG A 269 -7.79 -7.05 9.38
N SER A 270 -7.86 -5.73 9.08
CA SER A 270 -8.34 -5.26 7.79
C SER A 270 -7.41 -5.65 6.65
N LEU A 271 -6.09 -5.69 6.89
CA LEU A 271 -5.14 -6.20 5.91
C LEU A 271 -5.30 -7.72 5.71
N ALA A 272 -5.25 -8.50 6.79
CA ALA A 272 -5.40 -9.95 6.70
C ALA A 272 -6.76 -10.35 6.08
N GLY A 273 -7.85 -9.73 6.53
CA GLY A 273 -9.19 -10.01 5.99
C GLY A 273 -9.34 -9.65 4.51
N PHE A 274 -8.70 -8.56 4.06
CA PHE A 274 -8.66 -8.20 2.65
C PHE A 274 -7.94 -9.26 1.80
N TYR A 275 -6.76 -9.69 2.23
CA TYR A 275 -5.99 -10.70 1.50
C TYR A 275 -6.65 -12.07 1.56
N ASN A 276 -7.31 -12.42 2.68
CA ASN A 276 -8.14 -13.62 2.74
C ASN A 276 -9.31 -13.55 1.74
N GLY A 277 -9.98 -12.40 1.62
CA GLY A 277 -11.04 -12.20 0.65
C GLY A 277 -10.60 -12.32 -0.81
N LEU A 278 -9.30 -12.17 -1.10
CA LEU A 278 -8.71 -12.50 -2.40
C LEU A 278 -8.50 -14.01 -2.55
N LEU A 279 -8.05 -14.69 -1.50
CA LEU A 279 -7.80 -16.14 -1.53
C LEU A 279 -9.09 -16.96 -1.63
N ASP A 280 -10.15 -16.55 -0.93
CA ASP A 280 -11.43 -17.27 -0.91
C ASP A 280 -12.40 -16.92 -2.06
N GLY A 281 -11.99 -15.99 -2.93
CA GLY A 281 -12.79 -15.55 -4.07
C GLY A 281 -13.92 -14.56 -3.74
N SER A 282 -13.99 -14.04 -2.51
CA SER A 282 -15.02 -13.07 -2.12
C SER A 282 -14.86 -11.71 -2.80
N LEU A 283 -13.65 -11.36 -3.25
CA LEU A 283 -13.34 -10.08 -3.85
C LEU A 283 -13.17 -10.11 -5.36
N LEU A 284 -12.54 -11.13 -5.91
CA LEU A 284 -12.28 -11.31 -7.35
C LEU A 284 -12.50 -12.75 -7.74
N GLU A 285 -12.98 -12.97 -8.95
CA GLU A 285 -13.00 -14.29 -9.58
C GLU A 285 -11.57 -14.82 -9.82
N ALA A 286 -11.40 -16.13 -9.90
CA ALA A 286 -10.08 -16.76 -10.00
C ALA A 286 -9.25 -16.26 -11.20
N ASP A 287 -9.87 -16.04 -12.35
CA ASP A 287 -9.17 -15.53 -13.54
C ASP A 287 -8.67 -14.09 -13.33
N MET A 288 -9.45 -13.26 -12.64
CA MET A 288 -9.04 -11.89 -12.33
C MET A 288 -7.97 -11.84 -11.22
N LEU A 289 -8.04 -12.74 -10.24
CA LEU A 289 -6.98 -12.89 -9.26
C LEU A 289 -5.67 -13.34 -9.94
N ASN A 290 -5.73 -14.28 -10.87
CA ASN A 290 -4.57 -14.67 -11.68
C ASN A 290 -4.02 -13.50 -12.50
N GLU A 291 -4.88 -12.64 -13.04
CA GLU A 291 -4.47 -11.44 -13.77
C GLU A 291 -3.85 -10.39 -12.83
N LEU A 292 -4.41 -10.17 -11.64
CA LEU A 292 -3.85 -9.30 -10.60
C LEU A 292 -2.41 -9.73 -10.24
N THR A 293 -2.19 -11.03 -10.04
CA THR A 293 -0.93 -11.60 -9.52
C THR A 293 0.04 -12.06 -10.62
N ARG A 294 -0.34 -11.95 -11.89
CA ARG A 294 0.58 -12.19 -12.99
C ARG A 294 1.68 -11.12 -13.01
N GLU A 295 2.89 -11.51 -13.39
CA GLU A 295 4.01 -10.58 -13.59
C GLU A 295 3.73 -9.66 -14.79
N HIS A 296 3.57 -8.37 -14.54
CA HIS A 296 3.38 -7.32 -15.56
C HIS A 296 4.61 -6.43 -15.70
N SER A 297 5.34 -6.23 -14.63
CA SER A 297 6.57 -5.42 -14.63
C SER A 297 7.65 -6.13 -13.82
N LEU A 298 8.83 -6.25 -14.41
CA LEU A 298 10.03 -6.83 -13.77
C LEU A 298 11.27 -6.05 -14.18
N GLY A 299 12.16 -5.81 -13.26
CA GLY A 299 13.47 -5.23 -13.48
C GLY A 299 13.67 -3.91 -12.77
N GLN A 300 14.60 -3.10 -13.29
CA GLN A 300 15.00 -1.83 -12.68
C GLN A 300 13.83 -0.83 -12.67
N ASP A 301 13.38 -0.48 -11.49
CA ASP A 301 12.37 0.54 -11.25
C ASP A 301 13.00 1.94 -11.33
N LYS A 302 12.44 2.78 -12.20
CA LYS A 302 12.97 4.12 -12.47
C LYS A 302 12.72 5.14 -11.35
N THR A 303 11.84 4.81 -10.41
CA THR A 303 11.50 5.64 -9.25
C THR A 303 12.18 5.15 -7.99
N LEU A 304 12.11 3.86 -7.69
CA LEU A 304 12.71 3.28 -6.48
C LEU A 304 14.20 2.97 -6.63
N LEU A 305 14.72 3.00 -7.85
CA LEU A 305 16.15 2.77 -8.19
C LEU A 305 16.65 1.40 -7.71
N THR A 306 15.77 0.42 -7.64
CA THR A 306 16.03 -0.98 -7.33
C THR A 306 15.22 -1.88 -8.24
N SER A 307 15.47 -3.18 -8.23
CA SER A 307 14.61 -4.11 -8.97
C SER A 307 13.27 -4.28 -8.26
N THR A 308 12.17 -4.23 -9.02
CA THR A 308 10.83 -4.55 -8.54
C THR A 308 10.14 -5.55 -9.47
N ARG A 309 9.23 -6.33 -8.90
CA ARG A 309 8.38 -7.30 -9.59
C ARG A 309 6.93 -7.01 -9.23
N LEU A 310 6.14 -6.58 -10.22
CA LEU A 310 4.81 -6.02 -9.97
C LEU A 310 3.73 -6.76 -10.76
N GLY A 311 2.60 -6.97 -10.09
CA GLY A 311 1.31 -7.30 -10.68
C GLY A 311 0.48 -6.04 -10.99
N LEU A 312 -0.84 -6.16 -10.97
CA LEU A 312 -1.75 -5.03 -11.16
C LEU A 312 -2.04 -4.34 -9.82
N GLY A 313 -1.15 -3.47 -9.36
CA GLY A 313 -1.27 -2.74 -8.10
C GLY A 313 -0.91 -3.54 -6.85
N CYS A 314 -0.18 -4.62 -7.03
CA CYS A 314 0.49 -5.36 -5.96
C CYS A 314 1.96 -5.59 -6.31
N MET A 315 2.77 -5.84 -5.30
CA MET A 315 4.13 -6.36 -5.44
C MET A 315 4.09 -7.89 -5.35
N LEU A 316 4.89 -8.54 -6.17
CA LEU A 316 5.04 -9.99 -6.21
C LEU A 316 6.33 -10.38 -5.47
N ASP A 317 6.34 -11.57 -4.89
CA ASP A 317 7.53 -12.09 -4.23
C ASP A 317 8.73 -12.08 -5.18
N GLN A 318 9.86 -11.54 -4.72
CA GLN A 318 11.07 -11.41 -5.53
C GLN A 318 12.30 -11.90 -4.75
N PRO A 319 12.54 -13.21 -4.70
CA PRO A 319 13.70 -13.76 -4.02
C PRO A 319 15.01 -13.29 -4.67
N GLY A 320 16.01 -13.07 -3.84
CA GLY A 320 17.34 -12.60 -4.29
C GLY A 320 17.47 -11.08 -4.41
N VAL A 321 16.39 -10.32 -4.20
CA VAL A 321 16.44 -8.87 -4.04
C VAL A 321 16.18 -8.51 -2.58
N ALA A 322 17.06 -7.71 -1.99
CA ALA A 322 16.97 -7.34 -0.59
C ALA A 322 15.62 -6.68 -0.27
N ASN A 323 14.98 -7.13 0.79
CA ASN A 323 13.69 -6.64 1.28
C ASN A 323 12.51 -6.74 0.27
N ALA A 324 12.62 -7.57 -0.79
CA ALA A 324 11.59 -7.72 -1.81
C ALA A 324 10.90 -9.10 -1.80
N THR A 325 11.13 -9.91 -0.76
CA THR A 325 10.44 -11.20 -0.55
C THR A 325 9.54 -11.14 0.67
N TYR A 326 8.39 -11.77 0.57
CA TYR A 326 7.49 -11.99 1.72
C TYR A 326 7.96 -13.14 2.62
N GLY A 327 8.74 -14.06 2.09
CA GLY A 327 9.40 -15.10 2.89
C GLY A 327 8.60 -16.39 3.09
N LEU A 328 7.43 -16.54 2.48
CA LEU A 328 6.68 -17.81 2.38
C LEU A 328 6.98 -18.49 1.05
N GLY A 329 6.12 -18.41 0.08
CA GLY A 329 6.24 -19.03 -1.22
C GLY A 329 6.44 -18.05 -2.38
N PRO A 330 6.81 -18.54 -3.57
CA PRO A 330 7.08 -17.70 -4.75
C PRO A 330 5.83 -17.08 -5.37
N LYS A 331 4.65 -17.52 -4.96
CA LYS A 331 3.35 -16.97 -5.39
C LYS A 331 2.82 -15.91 -4.42
N ALA A 332 3.53 -15.64 -3.34
CA ALA A 332 3.12 -14.60 -2.40
C ALA A 332 3.03 -13.24 -3.11
N PHE A 333 1.98 -12.50 -2.80
CA PHE A 333 1.71 -11.19 -3.37
C PHE A 333 1.05 -10.28 -2.34
N GLY A 334 1.32 -9.01 -2.44
CA GLY A 334 0.77 -8.04 -1.49
C GLY A 334 1.33 -6.66 -1.70
N HIS A 335 1.36 -5.86 -0.64
CA HIS A 335 2.00 -4.55 -0.71
C HIS A 335 2.57 -4.14 0.66
N PRO A 336 3.86 -3.79 0.73
CA PRO A 336 4.42 -3.11 1.90
C PRO A 336 3.99 -1.65 1.94
N GLY A 337 3.78 -1.12 3.15
CA GLY A 337 3.66 0.30 3.41
C GLY A 337 4.99 0.87 3.88
N ALA A 338 5.30 2.12 3.51
CA ALA A 338 6.52 2.78 3.96
C ALA A 338 6.61 2.78 5.48
N GLY A 339 7.73 2.28 6.02
CA GLY A 339 8.02 2.29 7.45
C GLY A 339 7.59 1.05 8.23
N GLY A 340 7.03 0.00 7.56
CA GLY A 340 6.89 -1.29 8.22
C GLY A 340 5.55 -2.01 8.08
N SER A 341 4.43 -1.30 7.90
CA SER A 341 3.15 -1.98 7.68
C SER A 341 3.21 -2.83 6.41
N VAL A 342 2.58 -3.99 6.44
CA VAL A 342 2.47 -4.87 5.27
C VAL A 342 1.22 -5.72 5.33
N GLY A 343 0.58 -5.89 4.17
CA GLY A 343 -0.42 -6.92 3.95
C GLY A 343 -0.02 -7.76 2.75
N PHE A 344 -0.20 -9.07 2.84
CA PHE A 344 0.04 -9.98 1.72
C PHE A 344 -0.72 -11.30 1.89
N ALA A 345 -0.82 -12.04 0.80
CA ALA A 345 -1.30 -13.42 0.79
C ALA A 345 -0.25 -14.35 0.18
N ASP A 346 -0.23 -15.60 0.65
CA ASP A 346 0.40 -16.73 -0.02
C ASP A 346 -0.68 -17.77 -0.34
N PRO A 347 -0.97 -18.00 -1.63
CA PRO A 347 -2.02 -18.95 -2.03
C PRO A 347 -1.60 -20.42 -1.86
N ASP A 348 -0.31 -20.74 -1.81
CA ASP A 348 0.16 -22.12 -1.66
C ASP A 348 0.00 -22.61 -0.21
N ASP A 349 0.21 -21.72 0.76
CA ASP A 349 0.04 -22.01 2.19
C ASP A 349 -1.34 -21.53 2.72
N GLU A 350 -2.20 -20.95 1.86
CA GLU A 350 -3.49 -20.34 2.21
C GLU A 350 -3.38 -19.30 3.33
N VAL A 351 -2.27 -18.54 3.36
CA VAL A 351 -1.96 -17.54 4.39
C VAL A 351 -2.38 -16.15 3.93
N ALA A 352 -3.12 -15.45 4.78
CA ALA A 352 -3.33 -14.01 4.69
C ALA A 352 -2.72 -13.32 5.93
N PHE A 353 -1.84 -12.36 5.68
CA PHE A 353 -1.01 -11.71 6.69
C PHE A 353 -1.23 -10.21 6.72
N GLY A 354 -1.37 -9.66 7.91
CA GLY A 354 -1.42 -8.22 8.15
C GLY A 354 -0.58 -7.83 9.35
N PHE A 355 0.40 -6.96 9.15
CA PHE A 355 1.21 -6.36 10.21
C PHE A 355 1.20 -4.84 10.08
N VAL A 356 1.03 -4.15 11.20
CA VAL A 356 1.02 -2.69 11.28
C VAL A 356 1.78 -2.20 12.48
N ASN A 357 2.42 -1.03 12.34
CA ASN A 357 3.20 -0.39 13.40
C ASN A 357 3.16 1.14 13.27
N ASN A 358 3.22 1.85 14.39
CA ASN A 358 3.21 3.31 14.37
C ASN A 358 4.60 3.96 14.54
N THR A 359 5.66 3.18 14.74
CA THR A 359 7.05 3.65 14.65
C THR A 359 7.63 3.27 13.30
N LEU A 360 7.76 4.26 12.39
CA LEU A 360 8.24 4.00 11.05
C LEU A 360 9.73 3.64 11.05
N GLY A 361 10.04 2.47 10.52
CA GLY A 361 11.40 2.10 10.15
C GLY A 361 11.87 2.81 8.87
N PRO A 362 13.16 2.79 8.57
CA PRO A 362 13.74 3.41 7.38
C PRO A 362 13.64 2.49 6.14
N TYR A 363 12.48 1.89 5.91
CA TYR A 363 12.25 0.91 4.85
C TYR A 363 11.11 1.34 3.92
N ILE A 364 11.27 1.16 2.63
CA ILE A 364 10.24 1.39 1.60
C ILE A 364 9.60 0.07 1.17
N LEU A 365 10.39 -1.00 1.13
CA LEU A 365 9.97 -2.37 0.87
C LEU A 365 9.69 -3.13 2.17
N MET A 366 9.88 -4.43 2.20
CA MET A 366 9.64 -5.27 3.39
C MET A 366 10.54 -4.88 4.56
N ASP A 367 9.92 -4.55 5.67
CA ASP A 367 10.63 -4.22 6.91
C ASP A 367 11.12 -5.52 7.61
N PRO A 368 12.33 -5.54 8.16
CA PRO A 368 12.86 -6.71 8.88
C PRO A 368 11.99 -7.21 10.03
N ARG A 369 11.19 -6.34 10.66
CA ARG A 369 10.23 -6.75 11.71
C ARG A 369 9.20 -7.72 11.13
N ALA A 370 8.58 -7.36 10.01
CA ALA A 370 7.64 -8.23 9.33
C ALA A 370 8.31 -9.49 8.79
N GLN A 371 9.52 -9.37 8.19
CA GLN A 371 10.28 -10.52 7.69
C GLN A 371 10.61 -11.54 8.81
N LYS A 372 10.96 -11.06 10.00
CA LYS A 372 11.20 -11.91 11.17
C LYS A 372 9.94 -12.67 11.57
N LEU A 373 8.79 -11.98 11.66
CA LEU A 373 7.51 -12.62 11.99
C LEU A 373 7.12 -13.69 10.97
N VAL A 374 7.30 -13.39 9.68
CA VAL A 374 7.01 -14.36 8.59
C VAL A 374 7.97 -15.53 8.63
N GLY A 375 9.26 -15.32 8.93
CA GLY A 375 10.23 -16.39 9.07
C GLY A 375 9.82 -17.41 10.15
N VAL A 376 9.38 -16.92 11.31
CA VAL A 376 8.89 -17.77 12.40
C VAL A 376 7.54 -18.42 12.02
N LEU A 377 6.65 -17.69 11.37
CA LEU A 377 5.38 -18.26 10.87
C LEU A 377 5.64 -19.47 9.95
N ARG A 378 6.58 -19.34 9.00
CA ARG A 378 6.93 -20.42 8.08
C ARG A 378 7.40 -21.68 8.82
N GLU A 379 8.14 -21.53 9.92
CA GLU A 379 8.55 -22.66 10.74
C GLU A 379 7.37 -23.34 11.45
N CYS A 380 6.35 -22.57 11.83
CA CYS A 380 5.12 -23.10 12.46
C CYS A 380 4.18 -23.81 11.48
N LEU A 381 4.28 -23.51 10.17
CA LEU A 381 3.44 -24.11 9.11
C LEU A 381 4.00 -25.45 8.60
N GLN A 382 5.26 -25.79 8.92
CA GLN A 382 5.92 -27.06 8.55
C GLN A 382 5.57 -28.17 9.53
#